data_5b9f006b760dc3c4b9db46091026133f
#
_entry.id   5b9f006b760dc3c4b9db46091026133f
#
_cell.length_a   1.000
_cell.length_b   1.000
_cell.length_c   1.000
_cell.angle_alpha   90.00
_cell.angle_beta   90.00
_cell.angle_gamma   90.00
#
_symmetry.space_group_name_H-M   'P 1'
#
loop_
_entity.id
_entity.type
_entity.pdbx_description
1 polymer ?
#
loop_
_entity_poly.entity_id
_entity_poly.type
_entity_poly.pdbx_seq_one_letter_code
_entity_poly.pdbx_strand_id
1 'polypeptide(L)'
;MITTDISEANAIQVQPTLSGRLPVAHYVSGILNGDRAVMGRAISVIESNLPSDKVLAEQILDGVLTHTGNSRRIGITGIPGSGKSTFIDALGMHLLQELGEKVAVLSVDPSSPISGGSILGDKTRMERLSAQPNAFIRPSPSRGYLGGVARRTRECILVCEAAGFQNVLVETVGVGQSEIEVSSMTDFFLLLMIPGAGDELQGIKRGIIEMVDGMVINKADGENIRAAKRARRQYESALRMFVPPNRQGWTARVLTCSALENSGIREVWRMILDHRAQQQAGGHLERRRQAQALSWMRELISSGLQEFFQNTPAVEERFARLEHLVREGTISPFTAARELLGFYRDLSPRPSMGSGSPPVREQQYVEPI
;
A
#
# COMPACT_ATOMS: atom_id res chain seq x y z
N MET A 1 -11.56 -23.44 -59.01
CA MET A 1 -11.70 -22.25 -58.14
C MET A 1 -12.24 -22.73 -56.83
N ILE A 2 -11.37 -22.91 -55.88
CA ILE A 2 -11.70 -23.33 -54.50
C ILE A 2 -11.25 -22.18 -53.61
N THR A 3 -12.21 -21.42 -53.13
CA THR A 3 -12.01 -20.39 -52.10
C THR A 3 -12.12 -21.06 -50.75
N THR A 4 -10.98 -21.19 -50.08
CA THR A 4 -10.91 -21.69 -48.70
C THR A 4 -11.14 -20.56 -47.76
N ASP A 5 -12.24 -20.66 -47.03
CA ASP A 5 -12.64 -19.77 -45.92
C ASP A 5 -11.75 -20.07 -44.70
N ILE A 6 -10.96 -19.07 -44.25
CA ILE A 6 -10.16 -19.12 -43.01
C ILE A 6 -10.76 -18.08 -42.09
N SER A 7 -11.75 -18.49 -41.31
CA SER A 7 -12.25 -17.68 -40.21
C SER A 7 -12.92 -18.56 -39.15
N GLU A 8 -12.12 -19.26 -38.36
CA GLU A 8 -12.53 -19.73 -37.05
C GLU A 8 -11.39 -19.43 -36.07
N ALA A 9 -11.47 -18.22 -35.49
CA ALA A 9 -10.67 -17.86 -34.35
C ALA A 9 -11.10 -18.73 -33.16
N ASN A 10 -10.22 -19.63 -32.73
CA ASN A 10 -10.34 -20.44 -31.52
C ASN A 10 -10.62 -19.56 -30.31
N ALA A 11 -11.88 -19.38 -29.95
CA ALA A 11 -12.27 -18.96 -28.63
C ALA A 11 -11.93 -20.08 -27.65
N ILE A 12 -10.82 -19.95 -26.94
CA ILE A 12 -10.46 -20.84 -25.85
C ILE A 12 -11.58 -20.74 -24.81
N GLN A 13 -12.48 -21.72 -24.78
CA GLN A 13 -13.47 -21.88 -23.73
C GLN A 13 -12.73 -22.23 -22.44
N VAL A 14 -12.54 -21.23 -21.58
CA VAL A 14 -11.96 -21.38 -20.25
C VAL A 14 -12.98 -22.09 -19.37
N GLN A 15 -12.77 -23.38 -19.08
CA GLN A 15 -13.61 -24.13 -18.14
C GLN A 15 -13.41 -23.52 -16.74
N PRO A 16 -14.48 -23.14 -16.02
CA PRO A 16 -14.36 -22.69 -14.65
C PRO A 16 -13.86 -23.83 -13.77
N THR A 17 -12.83 -23.56 -12.97
CA THR A 17 -12.41 -24.47 -11.91
C THR A 17 -13.53 -24.63 -10.88
N LEU A 18 -13.57 -25.74 -10.11
CA LEU A 18 -14.59 -26.08 -9.10
C LEU A 18 -14.87 -24.98 -8.05
N SER A 19 -14.06 -23.93 -7.98
CA SER A 19 -14.19 -22.77 -7.07
C SER A 19 -14.78 -21.53 -7.73
N GLY A 20 -15.15 -21.52 -9.00
CA GLY A 20 -15.56 -20.31 -9.74
C GLY A 20 -14.41 -19.34 -10.03
N ARG A 21 -13.14 -19.72 -9.77
CA ARG A 21 -11.93 -18.92 -10.09
C ARG A 21 -11.49 -19.19 -11.52
N LEU A 22 -10.86 -18.17 -12.14
CA LEU A 22 -10.29 -18.28 -13.48
C LEU A 22 -8.86 -18.85 -13.41
N PRO A 23 -8.34 -19.42 -14.51
CA PRO A 23 -6.93 -19.84 -14.58
C PRO A 23 -5.97 -18.63 -14.41
N VAL A 24 -4.76 -18.88 -13.86
CA VAL A 24 -3.70 -17.88 -13.69
C VAL A 24 -3.43 -17.09 -14.98
N ALA A 25 -3.28 -17.80 -16.10
CA ALA A 25 -3.00 -17.17 -17.40
C ALA A 25 -4.09 -16.16 -17.83
N HIS A 26 -5.35 -16.41 -17.49
CA HIS A 26 -6.45 -15.50 -17.76
C HIS A 26 -6.35 -14.23 -16.90
N TYR A 27 -6.01 -14.36 -15.62
CA TYR A 27 -5.79 -13.21 -14.75
C TYR A 27 -4.60 -12.37 -15.25
N VAL A 28 -3.46 -13.02 -15.52
CA VAL A 28 -2.25 -12.32 -15.99
C VAL A 28 -2.52 -11.60 -17.30
N SER A 29 -3.07 -12.26 -18.32
CA SER A 29 -3.36 -11.63 -19.61
C SER A 29 -4.37 -10.49 -19.48
N GLY A 30 -5.43 -10.66 -18.69
CA GLY A 30 -6.43 -9.62 -18.48
C GLY A 30 -5.85 -8.39 -17.75
N ILE A 31 -4.97 -8.60 -16.74
CA ILE A 31 -4.26 -7.51 -16.06
C ILE A 31 -3.38 -6.75 -17.06
N LEU A 32 -2.55 -7.44 -17.83
CA LEU A 32 -1.63 -6.83 -18.80
C LEU A 32 -2.37 -6.08 -19.90
N ASN A 33 -3.56 -6.51 -20.28
CA ASN A 33 -4.45 -5.81 -21.20
C ASN A 33 -5.23 -4.65 -20.57
N GLY A 34 -5.11 -4.43 -19.26
CA GLY A 34 -5.83 -3.38 -18.53
C GLY A 34 -7.33 -3.63 -18.39
N ASP A 35 -7.77 -4.91 -18.46
CA ASP A 35 -9.18 -5.28 -18.25
C ASP A 35 -9.58 -5.05 -16.79
N ARG A 36 -10.40 -4.03 -16.57
CA ARG A 36 -10.84 -3.60 -15.23
C ARG A 36 -11.65 -4.67 -14.49
N ALA A 37 -12.41 -5.50 -15.21
CA ALA A 37 -13.22 -6.56 -14.60
C ALA A 37 -12.30 -7.69 -14.11
N VAL A 38 -11.31 -8.07 -14.91
CA VAL A 38 -10.30 -9.07 -14.53
C VAL A 38 -9.42 -8.55 -13.40
N MET A 39 -8.97 -7.30 -13.46
CA MET A 39 -8.24 -6.65 -12.37
C MET A 39 -9.03 -6.68 -11.05
N GLY A 40 -10.31 -6.31 -11.09
CA GLY A 40 -11.16 -6.34 -9.91
C GLY A 40 -11.31 -7.73 -9.30
N ARG A 41 -11.41 -8.77 -10.16
CA ARG A 41 -11.42 -10.18 -9.73
C ARG A 41 -10.08 -10.62 -9.16
N ALA A 42 -8.96 -10.27 -9.80
CA ALA A 42 -7.61 -10.57 -9.31
C ALA A 42 -7.38 -9.95 -7.92
N ILE A 43 -7.73 -8.68 -7.74
CA ILE A 43 -7.64 -8.02 -6.44
C ILE A 43 -8.53 -8.71 -5.40
N SER A 44 -9.73 -9.18 -5.77
CA SER A 44 -10.58 -9.94 -4.86
C SER A 44 -9.97 -11.29 -4.45
N VAL A 45 -9.20 -11.94 -5.32
CA VAL A 45 -8.41 -13.14 -4.98
C VAL A 45 -7.29 -12.78 -4.01
N ILE A 46 -6.55 -11.71 -4.28
CA ILE A 46 -5.47 -11.20 -3.44
C ILE A 46 -5.96 -10.83 -2.03
N GLU A 47 -7.16 -10.23 -1.93
CA GLU A 47 -7.78 -9.82 -0.67
C GLU A 47 -8.43 -10.99 0.09
N SER A 48 -8.52 -12.17 -0.49
CA SER A 48 -9.14 -13.36 0.11
C SER A 48 -8.27 -13.97 1.22
N ASN A 49 -8.94 -14.56 2.22
CA ASN A 49 -8.28 -15.33 3.29
C ASN A 49 -8.27 -16.84 3.02
N LEU A 50 -8.89 -17.30 1.94
CA LEU A 50 -8.95 -18.72 1.62
C LEU A 50 -7.55 -19.24 1.24
N PRO A 51 -7.11 -20.39 1.79
CA PRO A 51 -5.79 -20.95 1.47
C PRO A 51 -5.57 -21.17 -0.03
N SER A 52 -6.59 -21.62 -0.75
CA SER A 52 -6.55 -21.80 -2.21
C SER A 52 -6.33 -20.49 -2.96
N ASP A 53 -6.92 -19.39 -2.48
CA ASP A 53 -6.77 -18.08 -3.09
C ASP A 53 -5.38 -17.49 -2.83
N LYS A 54 -4.73 -17.81 -1.70
CA LYS A 54 -3.35 -17.37 -1.42
C LYS A 54 -2.38 -17.89 -2.47
N VAL A 55 -2.45 -19.20 -2.79
CA VAL A 55 -1.61 -19.81 -3.83
C VAL A 55 -1.87 -19.19 -5.20
N LEU A 56 -3.15 -18.98 -5.52
CA LEU A 56 -3.55 -18.34 -6.79
C LEU A 56 -3.06 -16.88 -6.86
N ALA A 57 -3.16 -16.12 -5.77
CA ALA A 57 -2.67 -14.75 -5.68
C ALA A 57 -1.15 -14.67 -5.91
N GLU A 58 -0.36 -15.55 -5.28
CA GLU A 58 1.09 -15.63 -5.49
C GLU A 58 1.42 -15.87 -6.96
N GLN A 59 0.78 -16.87 -7.60
CA GLN A 59 1.00 -17.17 -9.02
C GLN A 59 0.61 -16.01 -9.95
N ILE A 60 -0.47 -15.27 -9.64
CA ILE A 60 -0.87 -14.09 -10.40
C ILE A 60 0.19 -12.99 -10.25
N LEU A 61 0.64 -12.70 -9.03
CA LEU A 61 1.63 -11.67 -8.73
C LEU A 61 2.98 -11.97 -9.39
N ASP A 62 3.45 -13.21 -9.31
CA ASP A 62 4.67 -13.65 -9.99
C ASP A 62 4.56 -13.49 -11.51
N GLY A 63 3.39 -13.82 -12.08
CA GLY A 63 3.13 -13.70 -13.52
C GLY A 63 3.12 -12.25 -14.04
N VAL A 64 2.84 -11.25 -13.19
CA VAL A 64 2.81 -9.84 -13.57
C VAL A 64 4.05 -9.05 -13.12
N LEU A 65 4.93 -9.62 -12.30
CA LEU A 65 6.01 -8.93 -11.61
C LEU A 65 6.95 -8.18 -12.56
N THR A 66 7.30 -8.78 -13.70
CA THR A 66 8.20 -8.18 -14.71
C THR A 66 7.61 -6.94 -15.40
N HIS A 67 6.30 -6.71 -15.27
CA HIS A 67 5.58 -5.57 -15.85
C HIS A 67 5.31 -4.46 -14.81
N THR A 68 5.88 -4.55 -13.62
CA THR A 68 5.70 -3.59 -12.52
C THR A 68 6.84 -2.59 -12.43
N GLY A 69 6.72 -1.61 -11.53
CA GLY A 69 7.82 -0.70 -11.19
C GLY A 69 7.84 0.62 -11.95
N ASN A 70 6.99 0.83 -12.96
CA ASN A 70 7.04 2.02 -13.83
C ASN A 70 6.12 3.16 -13.38
N SER A 71 5.23 2.94 -12.40
CA SER A 71 4.30 3.96 -11.92
C SER A 71 4.92 4.96 -10.96
N ARG A 72 4.16 6.03 -10.69
CA ARG A 72 4.36 6.93 -9.56
C ARG A 72 3.44 6.49 -8.43
N ARG A 73 4.01 6.08 -7.30
CA ARG A 73 3.26 5.64 -6.10
C ARG A 73 3.17 6.82 -5.14
N ILE A 74 1.97 7.38 -4.95
CA ILE A 74 1.76 8.59 -4.18
C ILE A 74 0.83 8.27 -3.00
N GLY A 75 1.37 8.33 -1.78
CA GLY A 75 0.60 8.21 -0.55
C GLY A 75 -0.04 9.55 -0.19
N ILE A 76 -1.31 9.55 0.15
CA ILE A 76 -2.07 10.74 0.53
C ILE A 76 -2.70 10.51 1.89
N THR A 77 -2.29 11.32 2.86
CA THR A 77 -2.83 11.32 4.22
C THR A 77 -3.30 12.71 4.62
N GLY A 78 -3.91 12.81 5.77
CA GLY A 78 -4.37 14.09 6.34
C GLY A 78 -5.48 13.87 7.35
N ILE A 79 -5.73 14.88 8.16
CA ILE A 79 -6.75 14.84 9.19
C ILE A 79 -8.15 14.57 8.60
N PRO A 80 -9.08 14.02 9.39
CA PRO A 80 -10.48 13.91 8.98
C PRO A 80 -11.01 15.28 8.54
N GLY A 81 -11.78 15.31 7.47
CA GLY A 81 -12.33 16.56 6.93
C GLY A 81 -11.35 17.43 6.14
N SER A 82 -10.08 17.04 5.95
CA SER A 82 -9.13 17.80 5.12
C SER A 82 -9.46 17.81 3.62
N GLY A 83 -10.41 17.00 3.19
CA GLY A 83 -10.84 16.94 1.80
C GLY A 83 -9.98 16.03 0.93
N LYS A 84 -9.42 14.95 1.51
CA LYS A 84 -8.58 13.98 0.78
C LYS A 84 -9.24 13.45 -0.49
N SER A 85 -10.43 12.90 -0.39
CA SER A 85 -11.13 12.30 -1.53
C SER A 85 -11.45 13.36 -2.61
N THR A 86 -11.83 14.59 -2.22
CA THR A 86 -12.03 15.71 -3.16
C THR A 86 -10.72 16.10 -3.84
N PHE A 87 -9.61 16.12 -3.10
CA PHE A 87 -8.28 16.39 -3.65
C PHE A 87 -7.84 15.29 -4.62
N ILE A 88 -8.07 14.03 -4.29
CA ILE A 88 -7.76 12.87 -5.16
C ILE A 88 -8.58 12.95 -6.44
N ASP A 89 -9.88 13.29 -6.33
CA ASP A 89 -10.75 13.48 -7.49
C ASP A 89 -10.23 14.61 -8.39
N ALA A 90 -9.87 15.76 -7.82
CA ALA A 90 -9.33 16.89 -8.58
C ALA A 90 -7.95 16.58 -9.21
N LEU A 91 -7.04 15.96 -8.47
CA LEU A 91 -5.73 15.54 -8.98
C LEU A 91 -5.87 14.47 -10.05
N GLY A 92 -6.71 13.45 -9.82
CA GLY A 92 -6.97 12.39 -10.78
C GLY A 92 -7.55 12.91 -12.09
N MET A 93 -8.50 13.85 -12.02
CA MET A 93 -9.05 14.50 -13.20
C MET A 93 -7.99 15.33 -13.96
N HIS A 94 -7.10 16.03 -13.25
CA HIS A 94 -5.97 16.73 -13.85
C HIS A 94 -5.04 15.75 -14.62
N LEU A 95 -4.69 14.62 -14.01
CA LEU A 95 -3.84 13.59 -14.62
C LEU A 95 -4.46 12.97 -15.87
N LEU A 96 -5.76 12.69 -15.81
CA LEU A 96 -6.50 12.10 -16.94
C LEU A 96 -6.72 13.09 -18.09
N GLN A 97 -7.19 14.30 -17.78
CA GLN A 97 -7.66 15.24 -18.79
C GLN A 97 -6.53 16.07 -19.39
N GLU A 98 -5.58 16.53 -18.58
CA GLU A 98 -4.49 17.39 -19.07
C GLU A 98 -3.28 16.58 -19.52
N LEU A 99 -3.00 15.42 -18.91
CA LEU A 99 -1.81 14.62 -19.23
C LEU A 99 -2.11 13.32 -19.98
N GLY A 100 -3.38 12.91 -20.06
CA GLY A 100 -3.77 11.65 -20.71
C GLY A 100 -3.30 10.38 -19.96
N GLU A 101 -2.93 10.51 -18.68
CA GLU A 101 -2.34 9.42 -17.90
C GLU A 101 -3.40 8.65 -17.10
N LYS A 102 -3.29 7.33 -17.03
CA LYS A 102 -4.19 6.47 -16.25
C LYS A 102 -3.92 6.61 -14.75
N VAL A 103 -4.98 6.57 -13.94
CA VAL A 103 -4.91 6.74 -12.47
C VAL A 103 -5.60 5.59 -11.76
N ALA A 104 -4.89 4.92 -10.86
CA ALA A 104 -5.48 4.00 -9.89
C ALA A 104 -5.53 4.67 -8.51
N VAL A 105 -6.63 4.47 -7.79
CA VAL A 105 -6.81 4.93 -6.39
C VAL A 105 -7.09 3.72 -5.52
N LEU A 106 -6.26 3.52 -4.51
CA LEU A 106 -6.38 2.47 -3.51
C LEU A 106 -6.64 3.13 -2.15
N SER A 107 -7.81 2.92 -1.57
CA SER A 107 -8.14 3.46 -0.25
C SER A 107 -7.81 2.43 0.82
N VAL A 108 -6.97 2.81 1.79
CA VAL A 108 -6.60 2.00 2.95
C VAL A 108 -7.46 2.42 4.12
N ASP A 109 -8.53 1.68 4.38
CA ASP A 109 -9.43 1.92 5.51
C ASP A 109 -9.11 0.94 6.65
N PRO A 110 -8.61 1.39 7.82
CA PRO A 110 -8.50 0.57 9.01
C PRO A 110 -9.86 0.35 9.69
N SER A 111 -10.96 0.20 8.92
CA SER A 111 -12.32 0.12 9.45
C SER A 111 -12.47 -0.84 10.63
N SER A 112 -13.34 -0.43 11.55
CA SER A 112 -13.82 -1.16 12.71
C SER A 112 -14.17 -2.62 12.38
N PRO A 113 -13.70 -3.60 13.16
CA PRO A 113 -14.10 -5.01 13.01
C PRO A 113 -15.60 -5.25 13.10
N ILE A 114 -16.36 -4.27 13.61
CA ILE A 114 -17.76 -4.41 14.01
C ILE A 114 -18.73 -3.98 12.87
N SER A 115 -18.36 -3.06 11.99
CA SER A 115 -19.35 -2.46 11.06
C SER A 115 -19.26 -2.92 9.61
N GLY A 116 -18.37 -3.80 9.21
CA GLY A 116 -18.39 -4.48 7.88
C GLY A 116 -18.74 -3.66 6.63
N GLY A 117 -18.87 -2.34 6.76
CA GLY A 117 -19.48 -1.50 5.77
C GLY A 117 -18.77 -0.16 5.59
N SER A 118 -18.06 -0.01 4.48
CA SER A 118 -17.89 1.29 3.81
C SER A 118 -17.44 1.13 2.35
N ILE A 119 -17.84 0.09 1.68
CA ILE A 119 -17.43 -0.17 0.29
C ILE A 119 -18.07 0.82 -0.71
N LEU A 120 -19.18 1.45 -0.36
CA LEU A 120 -19.89 2.39 -1.25
C LEU A 120 -19.54 3.86 -1.01
N GLY A 121 -19.10 4.23 0.19
CA GLY A 121 -18.85 5.63 0.56
C GLY A 121 -17.70 6.32 -0.20
N ASP A 122 -16.63 5.60 -0.55
CA ASP A 122 -15.46 6.21 -1.19
C ASP A 122 -15.66 6.44 -2.69
N LYS A 123 -16.39 5.57 -3.38
CA LYS A 123 -16.74 5.79 -4.79
C LYS A 123 -17.68 6.99 -4.97
N THR A 124 -18.61 7.21 -4.03
CA THR A 124 -19.54 8.35 -4.06
C THR A 124 -18.84 9.68 -3.76
N ARG A 125 -17.65 9.67 -3.15
CA ARG A 125 -16.87 10.87 -2.86
C ARG A 125 -15.96 11.32 -4.00
N MET A 126 -15.71 10.47 -5.00
CA MET A 126 -14.86 10.72 -6.17
C MET A 126 -15.68 10.52 -7.45
N GLU A 127 -16.82 11.24 -7.57
CA GLU A 127 -17.81 10.99 -8.63
C GLU A 127 -17.26 11.23 -10.02
N ARG A 128 -16.52 12.32 -10.23
CA ARG A 128 -15.95 12.66 -11.54
C ARG A 128 -14.92 11.65 -11.99
N LEU A 129 -14.02 11.27 -11.07
CA LEU A 129 -12.94 10.32 -11.34
C LEU A 129 -13.49 8.89 -11.56
N SER A 130 -14.46 8.47 -10.74
CA SER A 130 -15.04 7.12 -10.82
C SER A 130 -15.76 6.85 -12.15
N ALA A 131 -16.27 7.89 -12.81
CA ALA A 131 -16.92 7.81 -14.10
C ALA A 131 -15.94 7.67 -15.28
N GLN A 132 -14.63 7.88 -15.07
CA GLN A 132 -13.64 7.87 -16.14
C GLN A 132 -13.20 6.46 -16.53
N PRO A 133 -13.08 6.13 -17.82
CA PRO A 133 -12.65 4.80 -18.28
C PRO A 133 -11.19 4.49 -17.92
N ASN A 134 -10.33 5.51 -17.85
CA ASN A 134 -8.91 5.39 -17.50
C ASN A 134 -8.62 5.59 -16.01
N ALA A 135 -9.65 5.57 -15.16
CA ALA A 135 -9.52 5.57 -13.72
C ALA A 135 -9.95 4.21 -13.14
N PHE A 136 -9.24 3.76 -12.11
CA PHE A 136 -9.58 2.56 -11.36
C PHE A 136 -9.60 2.91 -9.88
N ILE A 137 -10.76 2.77 -9.20
CA ILE A 137 -10.90 3.08 -7.77
C ILE A 137 -11.24 1.80 -7.04
N ARG A 138 -10.39 1.43 -6.08
CA ARG A 138 -10.56 0.24 -5.24
C ARG A 138 -10.53 0.63 -3.76
N PRO A 139 -11.66 0.63 -3.05
CA PRO A 139 -11.68 0.62 -1.60
C PRO A 139 -11.18 -0.75 -1.12
N SER A 140 -10.16 -0.78 -0.28
CA SER A 140 -9.70 -2.02 0.37
C SER A 140 -10.41 -2.18 1.70
N PRO A 141 -11.25 -3.21 1.88
CA PRO A 141 -11.87 -3.47 3.16
C PRO A 141 -10.82 -4.01 4.13
N SER A 142 -10.54 -3.27 5.19
CA SER A 142 -9.73 -3.76 6.31
C SER A 142 -10.57 -4.73 7.15
N ARG A 143 -10.46 -6.01 6.91
CA ARG A 143 -11.00 -7.01 7.84
C ARG A 143 -9.97 -7.34 8.92
N GLY A 144 -9.94 -6.55 10.01
CA GLY A 144 -9.52 -6.99 11.34
C GLY A 144 -8.04 -7.24 11.65
N TYR A 145 -7.11 -7.13 10.71
CA TYR A 145 -5.67 -7.28 10.97
C TYR A 145 -4.90 -6.10 10.39
N LEU A 146 -4.34 -5.24 11.24
CA LEU A 146 -3.57 -4.05 10.85
C LEU A 146 -2.44 -4.36 9.86
N GLY A 147 -1.66 -5.42 10.06
CA GLY A 147 -0.61 -5.84 9.13
C GLY A 147 -1.12 -6.42 7.80
N GLY A 148 -2.35 -6.94 7.76
CA GLY A 148 -2.93 -7.56 6.56
C GLY A 148 -3.37 -6.56 5.49
N VAL A 149 -3.76 -5.35 5.87
CA VAL A 149 -4.20 -4.29 4.93
C VAL A 149 -3.03 -3.74 4.14
N ALA A 150 -1.92 -3.42 4.81
CA ALA A 150 -0.72 -2.93 4.17
C ALA A 150 -0.14 -3.94 3.17
N ARG A 151 -0.11 -5.22 3.54
CA ARG A 151 0.31 -6.30 2.67
C ARG A 151 -0.49 -6.31 1.37
N ARG A 152 -1.82 -6.36 1.47
CA ARG A 152 -2.73 -6.43 0.32
C ARG A 152 -2.68 -5.19 -0.54
N THR A 153 -2.50 -4.02 0.06
CA THR A 153 -2.35 -2.76 -0.69
C THR A 153 -1.09 -2.79 -1.55
N ARG A 154 0.05 -3.30 -1.04
CA ARG A 154 1.27 -3.46 -1.85
C ARG A 154 1.06 -4.40 -3.03
N GLU A 155 0.38 -5.52 -2.81
CA GLU A 155 0.01 -6.49 -3.86
C GLU A 155 -0.91 -5.84 -4.91
N CYS A 156 -1.91 -5.04 -4.48
CA CYS A 156 -2.78 -4.29 -5.38
C CYS A 156 -2.03 -3.21 -6.19
N ILE A 157 -1.01 -2.56 -5.62
CA ILE A 157 -0.15 -1.63 -6.36
C ILE A 157 0.51 -2.34 -7.53
N LEU A 158 1.06 -3.56 -7.34
CA LEU A 158 1.70 -4.33 -8.40
C LEU A 158 0.72 -4.66 -9.54
N VAL A 159 -0.52 -5.04 -9.20
CA VAL A 159 -1.58 -5.29 -10.21
C VAL A 159 -1.89 -4.03 -11.01
N CYS A 160 -2.02 -2.88 -10.35
CA CYS A 160 -2.28 -1.61 -11.03
C CYS A 160 -1.12 -1.20 -11.94
N GLU A 161 0.12 -1.38 -11.48
CA GLU A 161 1.32 -1.09 -12.29
C GLU A 161 1.38 -1.97 -13.54
N ALA A 162 1.17 -3.28 -13.39
CA ALA A 162 1.17 -4.22 -14.50
C ALA A 162 0.04 -3.95 -15.50
N ALA A 163 -1.09 -3.41 -15.05
CA ALA A 163 -2.19 -2.96 -15.92
C ALA A 163 -1.93 -1.62 -16.63
N GLY A 164 -0.73 -1.06 -16.46
CA GLY A 164 -0.30 0.16 -17.14
C GLY A 164 -0.85 1.46 -16.55
N PHE A 165 -1.19 1.49 -15.26
CA PHE A 165 -1.51 2.73 -14.56
C PHE A 165 -0.23 3.48 -14.22
N GLN A 166 -0.07 4.68 -14.81
CA GLN A 166 1.12 5.52 -14.60
C GLN A 166 1.13 6.14 -13.21
N ASN A 167 -0.04 6.33 -12.59
CA ASN A 167 -0.18 6.93 -11.26
C ASN A 167 -1.01 6.02 -10.36
N VAL A 168 -0.45 5.65 -9.22
CA VAL A 168 -1.14 4.89 -8.17
C VAL A 168 -1.21 5.77 -6.92
N LEU A 169 -2.41 6.25 -6.60
CA LEU A 169 -2.70 7.07 -5.43
C LEU A 169 -3.16 6.15 -4.31
N VAL A 170 -2.51 6.21 -3.15
CA VAL A 170 -2.87 5.42 -1.97
C VAL A 170 -3.38 6.34 -0.88
N GLU A 171 -4.69 6.31 -0.62
CA GLU A 171 -5.35 7.14 0.39
C GLU A 171 -5.41 6.44 1.75
N THR A 172 -5.09 7.18 2.83
CA THR A 172 -5.34 6.73 4.22
C THR A 172 -6.58 7.41 4.78
N VAL A 173 -7.26 6.77 5.74
CA VAL A 173 -8.41 7.39 6.43
C VAL A 173 -8.03 8.37 7.54
N GLY A 174 -6.75 8.56 7.86
CA GLY A 174 -6.29 9.60 8.79
C GLY A 174 -6.40 9.25 10.28
N VAL A 175 -6.26 7.98 10.67
CA VAL A 175 -6.37 7.52 12.08
C VAL A 175 -5.14 6.78 12.63
N GLY A 176 -3.94 7.17 12.22
CA GLY A 176 -2.78 7.03 13.08
C GLY A 176 -1.79 5.89 12.87
N GLN A 177 -2.08 4.75 12.25
CA GLN A 177 -1.08 3.68 11.97
C GLN A 177 -0.94 3.38 10.48
N SER A 178 -1.98 3.57 9.70
CA SER A 178 -1.96 3.40 8.25
C SER A 178 -1.03 4.37 7.52
N GLU A 179 -0.69 5.51 8.14
CA GLU A 179 0.22 6.51 7.57
C GLU A 179 1.65 5.96 7.41
N ILE A 180 2.17 5.27 8.43
CA ILE A 180 3.50 4.66 8.39
C ILE A 180 3.55 3.58 7.31
N GLU A 181 2.51 2.75 7.26
CA GLU A 181 2.39 1.68 6.28
C GLU A 181 2.34 2.24 4.86
N VAL A 182 1.49 3.25 4.59
CA VAL A 182 1.39 3.87 3.26
C VAL A 182 2.70 4.58 2.87
N SER A 183 3.37 5.28 3.79
CA SER A 183 4.68 5.88 3.54
C SER A 183 5.72 4.83 3.14
N SER A 184 5.65 3.60 3.74
CA SER A 184 6.58 2.51 3.46
C SER A 184 6.38 1.82 2.11
N MET A 185 5.32 2.11 1.36
CA MET A 185 5.02 1.51 0.06
C MET A 185 4.91 2.52 -1.08
N THR A 186 5.13 3.81 -0.81
CA THR A 186 4.98 4.89 -1.79
C THR A 186 6.30 5.62 -2.05
N ASP A 187 6.39 6.29 -3.21
CA ASP A 187 7.56 7.06 -3.63
C ASP A 187 7.51 8.48 -3.09
N PHE A 188 6.30 9.03 -2.98
CA PHE A 188 6.01 10.37 -2.45
C PHE A 188 4.89 10.29 -1.43
N PHE A 189 5.07 10.90 -0.27
CA PHE A 189 4.08 10.91 0.81
C PHE A 189 3.59 12.33 1.08
N LEU A 190 2.32 12.58 0.75
CA LEU A 190 1.66 13.89 0.82
C LEU A 190 0.75 13.98 2.04
N LEU A 191 0.93 15.04 2.83
CA LEU A 191 0.05 15.37 3.96
C LEU A 191 -0.89 16.52 3.59
N LEU A 192 -2.21 16.27 3.64
CA LEU A 192 -3.24 17.28 3.49
C LEU A 192 -3.67 17.86 4.83
N MET A 193 -3.61 19.18 4.93
CA MET A 193 -4.04 19.98 6.08
C MET A 193 -5.10 21.00 5.67
N ILE A 194 -5.71 21.66 6.65
CA ILE A 194 -6.67 22.76 6.45
C ILE A 194 -6.25 24.01 7.21
N PRO A 195 -6.73 25.19 6.80
CA PRO A 195 -6.54 26.42 7.58
C PRO A 195 -7.18 26.29 8.97
N GLY A 196 -6.54 26.82 10.00
CA GLY A 196 -7.08 26.83 11.36
C GLY A 196 -6.81 25.59 12.20
N ALA A 197 -6.19 24.55 11.64
CA ALA A 197 -5.81 23.33 12.37
C ALA A 197 -4.56 23.51 13.28
N GLY A 198 -4.32 24.72 13.78
CA GLY A 198 -3.13 25.02 14.60
C GLY A 198 -3.05 24.23 15.91
N ASP A 199 -4.19 24.01 16.57
CA ASP A 199 -4.27 23.19 17.79
C ASP A 199 -4.14 21.68 17.47
N GLU A 200 -4.48 21.27 16.23
CA GLU A 200 -4.31 19.89 15.75
C GLU A 200 -2.85 19.54 15.40
N LEU A 201 -1.93 20.54 15.33
CA LEU A 201 -0.48 20.27 15.30
C LEU A 201 -0.03 19.43 16.50
N GLN A 202 -0.69 19.58 17.65
CA GLN A 202 -0.45 18.74 18.82
C GLN A 202 -1.04 17.33 18.64
N GLY A 203 -2.05 17.16 17.80
CA GLY A 203 -2.66 15.88 17.45
C GLY A 203 -1.95 15.14 16.30
N ILE A 204 -1.20 15.85 15.45
CA ILE A 204 -0.38 15.19 14.41
C ILE A 204 0.85 14.61 15.11
N LYS A 205 0.91 13.29 15.18
CA LYS A 205 2.06 12.59 15.74
C LYS A 205 3.33 13.10 15.03
N ARG A 206 4.32 13.58 15.79
CA ARG A 206 5.59 14.09 15.29
C ARG A 206 6.21 13.20 14.21
N GLY A 207 6.05 11.89 14.36
CA GLY A 207 6.52 10.90 13.39
C GLY A 207 5.93 11.04 11.99
N ILE A 208 4.68 11.54 11.83
CA ILE A 208 4.10 11.76 10.49
C ILE A 208 4.79 12.92 9.79
N ILE A 209 5.04 14.03 10.51
CA ILE A 209 5.73 15.22 9.95
C ILE A 209 7.13 14.84 9.45
N GLU A 210 7.80 13.94 10.14
CA GLU A 210 9.14 13.47 9.76
C GLU A 210 9.13 12.58 8.50
N MET A 211 7.99 12.02 8.10
CA MET A 211 7.87 11.12 6.94
C MET A 211 7.37 11.80 5.67
N VAL A 212 6.79 13.02 5.75
CA VAL A 212 6.20 13.65 4.57
C VAL A 212 7.24 14.16 3.59
N ASP A 213 6.99 13.93 2.30
CA ASP A 213 7.77 14.49 1.21
C ASP A 213 7.18 15.84 0.73
N GLY A 214 5.92 16.11 1.05
CA GLY A 214 5.26 17.38 0.79
C GLY A 214 4.00 17.57 1.64
N MET A 215 3.62 18.83 1.84
CA MET A 215 2.42 19.20 2.59
C MET A 215 1.57 20.17 1.76
N VAL A 216 0.26 20.03 1.85
CA VAL A 216 -0.69 20.89 1.16
C VAL A 216 -1.76 21.37 2.14
N ILE A 217 -1.92 22.69 2.21
CA ILE A 217 -3.04 23.32 2.92
C ILE A 217 -4.20 23.43 1.95
N ASN A 218 -5.14 22.50 2.05
CA ASN A 218 -6.32 22.45 1.22
C ASN A 218 -7.39 23.45 1.70
N LYS A 219 -8.49 23.59 0.94
CA LYS A 219 -9.58 24.55 1.19
C LYS A 219 -9.08 26.00 1.24
N ALA A 220 -8.11 26.33 0.38
CA ALA A 220 -7.54 27.68 0.26
C ALA A 220 -8.37 28.54 -0.71
N ASP A 221 -9.71 28.57 -0.50
CA ASP A 221 -10.68 29.31 -1.29
C ASP A 221 -11.46 30.31 -0.43
N GLY A 222 -12.20 31.21 -1.08
CA GLY A 222 -13.05 32.18 -0.43
C GLY A 222 -12.38 32.94 0.72
N GLU A 223 -13.01 32.96 1.87
CA GLU A 223 -12.50 33.63 3.07
C GLU A 223 -11.29 32.92 3.68
N ASN A 224 -11.07 31.63 3.36
CA ASN A 224 -9.96 30.85 3.90
C ASN A 224 -8.59 31.17 3.29
N ILE A 225 -8.51 31.89 2.18
CA ILE A 225 -7.25 32.20 1.48
C ILE A 225 -6.20 32.80 2.43
N ARG A 226 -6.60 33.77 3.26
CA ARG A 226 -5.67 34.43 4.20
C ARG A 226 -5.21 33.48 5.31
N ALA A 227 -6.12 32.64 5.82
CA ALA A 227 -5.83 31.64 6.85
C ALA A 227 -4.89 30.56 6.29
N ALA A 228 -5.14 30.07 5.06
CA ALA A 228 -4.29 29.11 4.39
C ALA A 228 -2.86 29.60 4.17
N LYS A 229 -2.69 30.88 3.77
CA LYS A 229 -1.36 31.51 3.63
C LYS A 229 -0.61 31.62 4.96
N ARG A 230 -1.32 31.91 6.08
CA ARG A 230 -0.72 31.91 7.41
C ARG A 230 -0.31 30.51 7.84
N ALA A 231 -1.20 29.54 7.71
CA ALA A 231 -0.92 28.14 8.02
C ALA A 231 0.27 27.61 7.23
N ARG A 232 0.35 27.90 5.94
CA ARG A 232 1.49 27.55 5.10
C ARG A 232 2.82 28.00 5.71
N ARG A 233 2.94 29.28 6.11
CA ARG A 233 4.18 29.83 6.71
C ARG A 233 4.52 29.15 8.04
N GLN A 234 3.51 28.83 8.87
CA GLN A 234 3.71 28.12 10.14
C GLN A 234 4.26 26.72 9.92
N TYR A 235 3.66 25.96 8.97
CA TYR A 235 4.11 24.61 8.64
C TYR A 235 5.47 24.61 7.93
N GLU A 236 5.78 25.57 7.08
CA GLU A 236 7.12 25.74 6.50
C GLU A 236 8.19 25.93 7.58
N SER A 237 7.90 26.76 8.60
CA SER A 237 8.79 26.93 9.77
C SER A 237 8.93 25.63 10.57
N ALA A 238 7.82 24.93 10.84
CA ALA A 238 7.84 23.70 11.59
C ALA A 238 8.65 22.60 10.86
N LEU A 239 8.43 22.42 9.56
CA LEU A 239 9.19 21.44 8.77
C LEU A 239 10.70 21.72 8.81
N ARG A 240 11.12 22.97 8.72
CA ARG A 240 12.56 23.34 8.82
C ARG A 240 13.16 23.00 10.19
N MET A 241 12.36 23.01 11.26
CA MET A 241 12.83 22.70 12.62
C MET A 241 12.89 21.18 12.88
N PHE A 242 11.96 20.42 12.32
CA PHE A 242 11.78 19.00 12.65
C PHE A 242 12.35 18.03 11.62
N VAL A 243 12.49 18.46 10.37
CA VAL A 243 13.01 17.61 9.29
C VAL A 243 14.46 18.00 9.00
N PRO A 244 15.43 17.12 9.26
CA PRO A 244 16.84 17.39 8.93
C PRO A 244 16.99 17.68 7.42
N PRO A 245 17.90 18.60 7.01
CA PRO A 245 18.12 18.94 5.61
C PRO A 245 18.57 17.78 4.72
N ASN A 246 18.76 16.59 5.27
CA ASN A 246 19.52 15.49 4.66
C ASN A 246 18.70 14.29 4.22
N ARG A 247 17.41 14.45 3.87
CA ARG A 247 16.71 13.38 3.16
C ARG A 247 17.11 13.39 1.69
N GLN A 248 18.32 12.86 1.38
CA GLN A 248 18.74 12.59 -0.01
C GLN A 248 18.58 13.84 -0.92
N GLY A 249 18.83 15.05 -0.35
CA GLY A 249 18.77 16.31 -1.04
C GLY A 249 17.37 16.94 -1.22
N TRP A 250 16.28 16.27 -0.86
CA TRP A 250 14.93 16.83 -0.93
C TRP A 250 14.53 17.50 0.37
N THR A 251 13.94 18.69 0.25
CA THR A 251 13.29 19.39 1.36
C THR A 251 11.79 19.42 1.13
N ALA A 252 11.01 18.92 2.09
CA ALA A 252 9.56 18.92 2.00
C ALA A 252 9.03 20.36 1.84
N ARG A 253 8.17 20.57 0.84
CA ARG A 253 7.57 21.87 0.52
C ARG A 253 6.15 21.95 1.04
N VAL A 254 5.69 23.14 1.40
CA VAL A 254 4.31 23.41 1.79
C VAL A 254 3.64 24.27 0.72
N LEU A 255 2.56 23.76 0.14
CA LEU A 255 1.75 24.48 -0.85
C LEU A 255 0.34 24.74 -0.31
N THR A 256 -0.40 25.59 -0.99
CA THR A 256 -1.84 25.80 -0.75
C THR A 256 -2.62 25.37 -1.99
N CYS A 257 -3.80 24.77 -1.82
CA CYS A 257 -4.70 24.47 -2.92
C CYS A 257 -6.17 24.58 -2.51
N SER A 258 -7.06 24.68 -3.48
CA SER A 258 -8.46 24.39 -3.34
C SER A 258 -8.82 23.25 -4.28
N ALA A 259 -9.08 22.08 -3.70
CA ALA A 259 -9.56 20.93 -4.47
C ALA A 259 -10.96 21.19 -5.07
N LEU A 260 -11.76 22.01 -4.42
CA LEU A 260 -13.10 22.39 -4.88
C LEU A 260 -13.04 23.27 -6.14
N GLU A 261 -12.15 24.28 -6.14
CA GLU A 261 -11.99 25.22 -7.24
C GLU A 261 -10.92 24.81 -8.26
N ASN A 262 -10.31 23.63 -8.11
CA ASN A 262 -9.18 23.13 -8.92
C ASN A 262 -7.97 24.10 -8.94
N SER A 263 -7.81 24.97 -7.94
CA SER A 263 -6.68 25.88 -7.86
C SER A 263 -5.52 25.26 -7.08
N GLY A 264 -4.27 25.44 -7.55
CA GLY A 264 -3.07 24.91 -6.92
C GLY A 264 -2.80 23.42 -7.16
N ILE A 265 -3.68 22.69 -7.85
CA ILE A 265 -3.52 21.25 -8.13
C ILE A 265 -2.31 21.00 -9.03
N ARG A 266 -2.13 21.82 -10.07
CA ARG A 266 -1.00 21.74 -11.01
C ARG A 266 0.33 21.99 -10.31
N GLU A 267 0.38 22.92 -9.36
CA GLU A 267 1.56 23.22 -8.55
C GLU A 267 1.92 22.05 -7.63
N VAL A 268 0.92 21.42 -7.02
CA VAL A 268 1.13 20.21 -6.21
C VAL A 268 1.67 19.09 -7.08
N TRP A 269 1.09 18.88 -8.26
CA TRP A 269 1.59 17.88 -9.20
C TRP A 269 3.04 18.15 -9.63
N ARG A 270 3.37 19.40 -9.94
CA ARG A 270 4.75 19.80 -10.27
C ARG A 270 5.71 19.49 -9.12
N MET A 271 5.34 19.76 -7.86
CA MET A 271 6.13 19.39 -6.69
C MET A 271 6.42 17.89 -6.64
N ILE A 272 5.44 17.03 -6.95
CA ILE A 272 5.60 15.57 -7.00
C ILE A 272 6.58 15.17 -8.11
N LEU A 273 6.47 15.79 -9.28
CA LEU A 273 7.40 15.54 -10.39
C LEU A 273 8.82 16.01 -10.09
N ASP A 274 8.99 17.18 -9.49
CA ASP A 274 10.30 17.72 -9.06
C ASP A 274 10.99 16.76 -8.09
N HIS A 275 10.23 16.27 -7.07
CA HIS A 275 10.73 15.27 -6.15
C HIS A 275 11.19 14.02 -6.89
N ARG A 276 10.33 13.46 -7.76
CA ARG A 276 10.66 12.24 -8.50
C ARG A 276 11.93 12.43 -9.35
N ALA A 277 12.02 13.53 -10.09
CA ALA A 277 13.20 13.82 -10.93
C ALA A 277 14.49 13.88 -10.10
N GLN A 278 14.45 14.54 -8.95
CA GLN A 278 15.59 14.63 -8.04
C GLN A 278 15.96 13.27 -7.45
N GLN A 279 14.99 12.48 -7.01
CA GLN A 279 15.24 11.16 -6.45
C GLN A 279 15.78 10.18 -7.50
N GLN A 280 15.32 10.27 -8.74
CA GLN A 280 15.84 9.47 -9.86
C GLN A 280 17.28 9.86 -10.20
N ALA A 281 17.57 11.16 -10.34
CA ALA A 281 18.92 11.64 -10.65
C ALA A 281 19.98 11.19 -9.62
N GLY A 282 19.58 11.06 -8.34
CA GLY A 282 20.44 10.56 -7.28
C GLY A 282 20.43 9.02 -7.09
N GLY A 283 19.68 8.27 -7.90
CA GLY A 283 19.48 6.82 -7.72
C GLY A 283 18.81 6.47 -6.38
N HIS A 284 18.13 7.44 -5.75
CA HIS A 284 17.49 7.26 -4.45
C HIS A 284 16.14 6.55 -4.57
N LEU A 285 15.44 6.75 -5.69
CA LEU A 285 14.14 6.11 -5.93
C LEU A 285 14.27 4.58 -5.97
N GLU A 286 15.21 4.06 -6.72
CA GLU A 286 15.48 2.64 -6.84
C GLU A 286 15.92 2.05 -5.50
N ARG A 287 16.83 2.71 -4.78
CA ARG A 287 17.26 2.29 -3.44
C ARG A 287 16.10 2.28 -2.44
N ARG A 288 15.21 3.29 -2.47
CA ARG A 288 14.01 3.34 -1.62
C ARG A 288 13.10 2.14 -1.92
N ARG A 289 12.82 1.85 -3.19
CA ARG A 289 11.97 0.73 -3.59
C ARG A 289 12.59 -0.63 -3.25
N GLN A 290 13.90 -0.80 -3.39
CA GLN A 290 14.61 -2.00 -2.94
C GLN A 290 14.50 -2.18 -1.43
N ALA A 291 14.73 -1.13 -0.64
CA ALA A 291 14.56 -1.17 0.80
C ALA A 291 13.13 -1.51 1.22
N GLN A 292 12.12 -0.93 0.54
CA GLN A 292 10.70 -1.26 0.74
C GLN A 292 10.40 -2.73 0.43
N ALA A 293 10.95 -3.28 -0.66
CA ALA A 293 10.76 -4.68 -1.03
C ALA A 293 11.39 -5.64 0.00
N LEU A 294 12.61 -5.32 0.48
CA LEU A 294 13.26 -6.09 1.54
C LEU A 294 12.51 -6.02 2.88
N SER A 295 11.99 -4.85 3.25
CA SER A 295 11.15 -4.70 4.44
C SER A 295 9.89 -5.54 4.32
N TRP A 296 9.24 -5.48 3.17
CA TRP A 296 8.04 -6.27 2.89
C TRP A 296 8.31 -7.78 2.96
N MET A 297 9.41 -8.25 2.38
CA MET A 297 9.81 -9.65 2.50
C MET A 297 9.97 -10.08 3.96
N ARG A 298 10.60 -9.25 4.81
CA ARG A 298 10.74 -9.54 6.24
C ARG A 298 9.40 -9.58 6.96
N GLU A 299 8.47 -8.67 6.63
CA GLU A 299 7.11 -8.66 7.16
C GLU A 299 6.35 -9.93 6.75
N LEU A 300 6.47 -10.39 5.48
CA LEU A 300 5.87 -11.63 4.99
C LEU A 300 6.42 -12.85 5.74
N ILE A 301 7.74 -12.92 5.95
CA ILE A 301 8.37 -14.00 6.72
C ILE A 301 7.83 -14.01 8.16
N SER A 302 7.80 -12.87 8.84
CA SER A 302 7.32 -12.77 10.21
C SER A 302 5.86 -13.18 10.34
N SER A 303 5.00 -12.70 9.43
CA SER A 303 3.58 -13.05 9.40
C SER A 303 3.36 -14.53 9.07
N GLY A 304 4.13 -15.08 8.12
CA GLY A 304 4.07 -16.49 7.76
C GLY A 304 4.49 -17.41 8.92
N LEU A 305 5.57 -17.07 9.62
CA LEU A 305 6.00 -17.81 10.81
C LEU A 305 4.93 -17.77 11.92
N GLN A 306 4.28 -16.62 12.13
CA GLN A 306 3.20 -16.51 13.09
C GLN A 306 1.98 -17.35 12.65
N GLU A 307 1.63 -17.34 11.36
CA GLU A 307 0.53 -18.15 10.82
C GLU A 307 0.82 -19.66 10.95
N PHE A 308 2.03 -20.09 10.61
CA PHE A 308 2.44 -21.52 10.78
C PHE A 308 2.37 -21.93 12.24
N PHE A 309 2.83 -21.09 13.15
CA PHE A 309 2.78 -21.35 14.59
C PHE A 309 1.33 -21.48 15.08
N GLN A 310 0.46 -20.52 14.74
CA GLN A 310 -0.93 -20.50 15.20
C GLN A 310 -1.78 -21.62 14.61
N ASN A 311 -1.54 -22.02 13.35
CA ASN A 311 -2.33 -23.04 12.67
C ASN A 311 -1.79 -24.47 12.90
N THR A 312 -0.79 -24.65 13.78
CA THR A 312 -0.32 -25.99 14.15
C THR A 312 -1.24 -26.60 15.22
N PRO A 313 -2.00 -27.68 14.96
CA PRO A 313 -3.01 -28.18 15.91
C PRO A 313 -2.46 -28.50 17.29
N ALA A 314 -1.24 -29.08 17.36
CA ALA A 314 -0.58 -29.38 18.62
C ALA A 314 -0.19 -28.12 19.43
N VAL A 315 0.08 -26.99 18.73
CA VAL A 315 0.34 -25.69 19.37
C VAL A 315 -0.96 -25.10 19.89
N GLU A 316 -2.04 -25.16 19.13
CA GLU A 316 -3.37 -24.67 19.53
C GLU A 316 -3.87 -25.34 20.80
N GLU A 317 -3.79 -26.68 20.87
CA GLU A 317 -4.17 -27.45 22.05
C GLU A 317 -3.34 -27.06 23.29
N ARG A 318 -2.00 -26.94 23.10
CA ARG A 318 -1.11 -26.58 24.20
C ARG A 318 -1.28 -25.13 24.62
N PHE A 319 -1.55 -24.24 23.69
CA PHE A 319 -1.85 -22.83 23.95
C PHE A 319 -3.08 -22.69 24.85
N ALA A 320 -4.19 -23.36 24.53
CA ALA A 320 -5.41 -23.29 25.32
C ALA A 320 -5.18 -23.75 26.77
N ARG A 321 -4.37 -24.82 26.98
CA ARG A 321 -3.98 -25.28 28.31
C ARG A 321 -3.15 -24.24 29.07
N LEU A 322 -2.12 -23.67 28.42
CA LEU A 322 -1.25 -22.67 29.04
C LEU A 322 -1.99 -21.36 29.35
N GLU A 323 -2.91 -20.97 28.46
CA GLU A 323 -3.78 -19.80 28.70
C GLU A 323 -4.62 -19.97 29.99
N HIS A 324 -5.18 -21.15 30.22
CA HIS A 324 -5.91 -21.43 31.46
C HIS A 324 -5.00 -21.27 32.69
N LEU A 325 -3.80 -21.87 32.70
CA LEU A 325 -2.85 -21.77 33.80
C LEU A 325 -2.37 -20.32 34.06
N VAL A 326 -2.23 -19.51 33.00
CA VAL A 326 -1.90 -18.09 33.15
C VAL A 326 -3.08 -17.32 33.76
N ARG A 327 -4.31 -17.58 33.32
CA ARG A 327 -5.52 -16.95 33.87
C ARG A 327 -5.71 -17.26 35.36
N GLU A 328 -5.38 -18.48 35.80
CA GLU A 328 -5.42 -18.88 37.20
C GLU A 328 -4.23 -18.38 38.02
N GLY A 329 -3.24 -17.72 37.38
CA GLY A 329 -2.04 -17.26 38.06
C GLY A 329 -1.08 -18.38 38.49
N THR A 330 -1.27 -19.62 38.01
CA THR A 330 -0.46 -20.79 38.34
C THR A 330 0.94 -20.72 37.71
N ILE A 331 1.03 -20.14 36.50
CA ILE A 331 2.30 -19.91 35.81
C ILE A 331 2.39 -18.47 35.32
N SER A 332 3.62 -17.95 35.19
CA SER A 332 3.82 -16.62 34.62
C SER A 332 3.62 -16.61 33.09
N PRO A 333 3.18 -15.48 32.49
CA PRO A 333 3.13 -15.35 31.03
C PRO A 333 4.47 -15.66 30.34
N PHE A 334 5.60 -15.30 30.95
CA PHE A 334 6.94 -15.61 30.46
C PHE A 334 7.21 -17.12 30.40
N THR A 335 6.82 -17.85 31.42
CA THR A 335 6.99 -19.31 31.48
C THR A 335 6.12 -19.99 30.43
N ALA A 336 4.85 -19.58 30.32
CA ALA A 336 3.93 -20.09 29.30
C ALA A 336 4.45 -19.86 27.87
N ALA A 337 4.87 -18.64 27.56
CA ALA A 337 5.41 -18.30 26.23
C ALA A 337 6.67 -19.11 25.91
N ARG A 338 7.61 -19.20 26.85
CA ARG A 338 8.85 -19.98 26.67
C ARG A 338 8.58 -21.48 26.47
N GLU A 339 7.63 -22.04 27.22
CA GLU A 339 7.23 -23.44 27.10
C GLU A 339 6.62 -23.71 25.72
N LEU A 340 5.71 -22.84 25.27
CA LEU A 340 5.04 -23.02 23.97
C LEU A 340 6.00 -22.89 22.81
N LEU A 341 6.91 -21.89 22.83
CA LEU A 341 7.93 -21.70 21.82
C LEU A 341 8.95 -22.85 21.80
N GLY A 342 9.33 -23.37 22.96
CA GLY A 342 10.19 -24.55 23.07
C GLY A 342 9.52 -25.79 22.46
N PHE A 343 8.25 -26.01 22.79
CA PHE A 343 7.46 -27.09 22.21
C PHE A 343 7.37 -27.02 20.69
N TYR A 344 7.06 -25.84 20.12
CA TYR A 344 7.01 -25.65 18.67
C TYR A 344 8.35 -25.90 17.98
N ARG A 345 9.45 -25.42 18.57
CA ARG A 345 10.80 -25.70 18.06
C ARG A 345 11.10 -27.21 17.99
N ASP A 346 10.65 -27.96 19.00
CA ASP A 346 10.93 -29.40 19.10
C ASP A 346 10.00 -30.24 18.22
N LEU A 347 8.83 -29.67 17.78
CA LEU A 347 7.97 -30.26 16.75
C LEU A 347 8.55 -30.16 15.34
N SER A 348 9.35 -29.12 15.07
CA SER A 348 9.97 -28.94 13.75
C SER A 348 11.04 -30.02 13.55
N PRO A 349 10.99 -30.85 12.50
CA PRO A 349 12.02 -31.85 12.26
C PRO A 349 13.38 -31.14 12.13
N ARG A 350 14.30 -31.49 13.00
CA ARG A 350 15.70 -31.02 12.85
C ARG A 350 16.18 -31.52 11.48
N PRO A 351 16.72 -30.64 10.61
CA PRO A 351 17.38 -31.14 9.43
C PRO A 351 18.45 -32.14 9.90
N SER A 352 18.38 -33.38 9.42
CA SER A 352 19.43 -34.35 9.65
C SER A 352 20.72 -33.73 9.19
N MET A 353 21.65 -33.42 10.13
CA MET A 353 22.99 -33.03 9.79
C MET A 353 23.63 -34.21 9.08
N GLY A 354 23.50 -34.25 7.76
CA GLY A 354 24.32 -35.11 6.92
C GLY A 354 25.76 -34.70 7.16
N SER A 355 26.57 -35.67 7.59
CA SER A 355 27.99 -35.58 7.76
C SER A 355 28.64 -35.24 6.41
N GLY A 356 28.87 -33.94 6.16
CA GLY A 356 29.48 -33.47 4.93
C GLY A 356 29.31 -31.97 4.75
N SER A 357 29.96 -31.18 5.58
CA SER A 357 30.06 -29.73 5.35
C SER A 357 31.15 -29.45 4.32
N PRO A 358 30.85 -28.80 3.17
CA PRO A 358 31.90 -28.12 2.44
C PRO A 358 32.31 -26.86 3.21
N PRO A 359 33.56 -26.43 3.18
CA PRO A 359 34.06 -25.28 3.91
C PRO A 359 33.36 -24.00 3.38
N VAL A 360 32.76 -23.28 4.29
CA VAL A 360 32.25 -21.93 4.05
C VAL A 360 33.45 -21.03 3.74
N ARG A 361 33.57 -20.56 2.52
CA ARG A 361 34.47 -19.47 2.17
C ARG A 361 33.99 -18.22 2.89
N GLU A 362 34.78 -17.75 3.86
CA GLU A 362 34.63 -16.41 4.44
C GLU A 362 34.79 -15.37 3.32
N GLN A 363 33.66 -14.80 2.89
CA GLN A 363 33.70 -13.55 2.16
C GLN A 363 33.90 -12.43 3.18
N GLN A 364 35.04 -11.81 3.12
CA GLN A 364 35.40 -10.62 3.87
C GLN A 364 34.35 -9.52 3.55
N TYR A 365 33.56 -9.16 4.53
CA TYR A 365 32.77 -7.93 4.52
C TYR A 365 33.74 -6.76 4.58
N VAL A 366 33.86 -6.04 3.47
CA VAL A 366 34.47 -4.70 3.45
C VAL A 366 33.41 -3.72 3.89
N GLU A 367 33.58 -3.13 5.06
CA GLU A 367 32.77 -1.99 5.51
C GLU A 367 33.05 -0.80 4.57
N PRO A 368 32.01 -0.13 4.05
CA PRO A 368 32.22 1.15 3.36
C PRO A 368 32.36 2.27 4.40
N ILE A 369 33.41 3.04 4.23
CA ILE A 369 33.75 4.29 4.90
C ILE A 369 32.69 5.37 4.58
#